data_ef8afae84ff720bd915d1158e2d8b11b
#
_entry.id   ef8afae84ff720bd915d1158e2d8b11b
#
_cell.length_a   1.000
_cell.length_b   1.000
_cell.length_c   1.000
_cell.angle_alpha   90.00
_cell.angle_beta   90.00
_cell.angle_gamma   90.00
#
_symmetry.space_group_name_H-M   'P 1'
#
loop_
_entity.id
_entity.type
_entity.pdbx_description
1 polymer ?
#
loop_
_entity_poly.entity_id
_entity_poly.type
_entity_poly.pdbx_seq_one_letter_code
_entity_poly.pdbx_strand_id
1 'polypeptide(L)'
;MDALKNIKKDFDDSGIDGVLSENIQRDALEKFSYVSPIGAAGLFYHATAADFQREGKQREAFKTMIREIAALAEAMGVPFERDMVEVNLKILSSLAPEATTSMQRDVMEGKDSEIDGLVYEVVRMGERYHVPVPMYAKVAEKLRENL
;
A
#
# COMPACT_ATOMS: atom_id res chain seq x y z
N MET A 1 13.59 7.60 2.93
CA MET A 1 13.20 6.80 4.12
C MET A 1 11.76 6.37 3.94
N ASP A 2 11.47 5.13 4.25
CA ASP A 2 10.15 4.58 3.99
C ASP A 2 9.12 4.97 5.07
N ALA A 3 7.83 5.00 4.70
CA ALA A 3 6.75 5.43 5.57
C ALA A 3 6.59 4.52 6.80
N LEU A 4 6.79 3.21 6.65
CA LEU A 4 6.62 2.26 7.75
C LEU A 4 7.73 2.39 8.79
N LYS A 5 8.97 2.61 8.36
CA LYS A 5 10.08 2.87 9.29
C LYS A 5 9.87 4.17 10.03
N ASN A 6 9.38 5.20 9.36
CA ASN A 6 9.09 6.49 10.00
C ASN A 6 8.01 6.35 11.06
N ILE A 7 6.96 5.61 10.79
CA ILE A 7 5.89 5.36 11.76
C ILE A 7 6.43 4.63 12.98
N LYS A 8 7.19 3.56 12.78
CA LYS A 8 7.78 2.79 13.88
C LYS A 8 8.74 3.66 14.70
N LYS A 9 9.58 4.42 14.04
CA LYS A 9 10.53 5.30 14.70
C LYS A 9 9.83 6.36 15.55
N ASP A 10 8.77 6.97 15.03
CA ASP A 10 8.00 7.98 15.75
C ASP A 10 7.41 7.41 17.03
N PHE A 11 6.90 6.19 17.01
CA PHE A 11 6.38 5.53 18.21
C PHE A 11 7.48 5.17 19.20
N ASP A 12 8.62 4.66 18.71
CA ASP A 12 9.76 4.33 19.56
C ASP A 12 10.28 5.58 20.25
N ASP A 13 10.40 6.70 19.53
CA ASP A 13 10.86 7.98 20.05
C ASP A 13 9.90 8.58 21.08
N SER A 14 8.60 8.27 20.97
CA SER A 14 7.59 8.76 21.92
C SER A 14 7.57 7.97 23.24
N GLY A 15 8.31 6.86 23.33
CA GLY A 15 8.38 6.05 24.54
C GLY A 15 7.18 5.14 24.77
N ILE A 16 6.41 4.85 23.73
CA ILE A 16 5.29 3.92 23.81
C ILE A 16 5.83 2.50 23.96
N ASP A 17 5.29 1.74 24.89
CA ASP A 17 5.77 0.38 25.16
C ASP A 17 5.49 -0.60 24.00
N GLY A 18 6.17 -1.76 24.01
CA GLY A 18 6.13 -2.71 22.92
C GLY A 18 4.74 -3.26 22.57
N VAL A 19 3.88 -3.47 23.57
CA VAL A 19 2.53 -4.00 23.37
C VAL A 19 1.66 -2.98 22.62
N LEU A 20 1.69 -1.73 23.08
CA LEU A 20 0.94 -0.65 22.44
C LEU A 20 1.51 -0.36 21.04
N SER A 21 2.84 -0.42 20.89
CA SER A 21 3.51 -0.23 19.59
C SER A 21 3.09 -1.28 18.58
N GLU A 22 2.93 -2.54 18.98
CA GLU A 22 2.46 -3.61 18.08
C GLU A 22 1.06 -3.32 17.53
N ASN A 23 0.13 -2.91 18.39
CA ASN A 23 -1.23 -2.58 17.97
C ASN A 23 -1.24 -1.39 17.00
N ILE A 24 -0.45 -0.37 17.29
CA ILE A 24 -0.33 0.83 16.46
C ILE A 24 0.34 0.48 15.13
N GLN A 25 1.35 -0.37 15.14
CA GLN A 25 2.02 -0.82 13.92
C GLN A 25 1.06 -1.60 13.03
N ARG A 26 0.25 -2.50 13.60
CA ARG A 26 -0.77 -3.23 12.87
C ARG A 26 -1.79 -2.28 12.25
N ASP A 27 -2.28 -1.33 13.03
CA ASP A 27 -3.26 -0.35 12.54
C ASP A 27 -2.69 0.49 11.41
N ALA A 28 -1.44 0.90 11.52
CA ALA A 28 -0.75 1.64 10.47
C ALA A 28 -0.60 0.81 9.19
N LEU A 29 -0.27 -0.48 9.32
CA LEU A 29 -0.15 -1.38 8.17
C LEU A 29 -1.52 -1.67 7.54
N GLU A 30 -2.57 -1.78 8.34
CA GLU A 30 -3.93 -1.94 7.82
C GLU A 30 -4.31 -0.74 6.96
N LYS A 31 -4.05 0.46 7.42
CA LYS A 31 -4.31 1.69 6.65
C LYS A 31 -3.43 1.74 5.40
N PHE A 32 -2.16 1.38 5.53
CA PHE A 32 -1.22 1.31 4.42
C PHE A 32 -1.70 0.32 3.35
N SER A 33 -2.37 -0.77 3.74
CA SER A 33 -2.88 -1.78 2.82
C SER A 33 -3.97 -1.27 1.87
N TYR A 34 -4.55 -0.11 2.16
CA TYR A 34 -5.44 0.59 1.24
C TYR A 34 -4.68 1.65 0.41
N VAL A 35 -3.97 2.53 1.11
CA VAL A 35 -3.36 3.73 0.50
C VAL A 35 -2.30 3.34 -0.53
N SER A 36 -1.45 2.36 -0.22
CA SER A 36 -0.39 1.94 -1.11
C SER A 36 -0.91 1.20 -2.35
N PRO A 37 -1.74 0.14 -2.22
CA PRO A 37 -2.23 -0.56 -3.41
C PRO A 37 -3.07 0.30 -4.35
N ILE A 38 -3.97 1.13 -3.81
CA ILE A 38 -4.83 1.93 -4.69
C ILE A 38 -4.01 2.99 -5.45
N GLY A 39 -3.01 3.58 -4.82
CA GLY A 39 -2.14 4.55 -5.47
C GLY A 39 -1.21 3.90 -6.48
N ALA A 40 -0.58 2.79 -6.11
CA ALA A 40 0.36 2.08 -6.97
C ALA A 40 -0.34 1.51 -8.21
N ALA A 41 -1.45 0.81 -8.04
CA ALA A 41 -2.21 0.27 -9.15
C ALA A 41 -2.83 1.39 -9.99
N GLY A 42 -3.25 2.49 -9.36
CA GLY A 42 -3.76 3.65 -10.07
C GLY A 42 -2.74 4.25 -11.02
N LEU A 43 -1.48 4.37 -10.60
CA LEU A 43 -0.40 4.82 -11.46
C LEU A 43 -0.08 3.82 -12.56
N PHE A 44 -0.04 2.53 -12.20
CA PHE A 44 0.31 1.47 -13.14
C PHE A 44 -0.69 1.38 -14.30
N TYR A 45 -1.98 1.50 -14.00
CA TYR A 45 -3.05 1.37 -15.00
C TYR A 45 -3.57 2.71 -15.52
N HIS A 46 -3.10 3.82 -14.99
CA HIS A 46 -3.68 5.15 -15.27
C HIS A 46 -5.18 5.15 -14.99
N ALA A 47 -5.56 4.67 -13.80
CA ALA A 47 -6.93 4.32 -13.48
C ALA A 47 -7.55 5.24 -12.44
N THR A 48 -8.88 5.31 -12.44
CA THR A 48 -9.68 5.98 -11.42
C THR A 48 -10.39 4.94 -10.56
N ALA A 49 -11.10 5.40 -9.52
CA ALA A 49 -11.86 4.49 -8.65
C ALA A 49 -12.82 3.60 -9.45
N ALA A 50 -13.47 4.13 -10.49
CA ALA A 50 -14.39 3.36 -11.31
C ALA A 50 -13.77 2.09 -11.88
N ASP A 51 -12.50 2.16 -12.30
CA ASP A 51 -11.80 1.01 -12.88
C ASP A 51 -11.61 -0.10 -11.86
N PHE A 52 -11.39 0.24 -10.60
CA PHE A 52 -11.21 -0.72 -9.51
C PHE A 52 -12.55 -1.21 -8.95
N GLN A 53 -13.62 -0.43 -9.11
CA GLN A 53 -14.95 -0.80 -8.63
C GLN A 53 -15.60 -1.87 -9.51
N ARG A 54 -15.14 -2.01 -10.75
CA ARG A 54 -15.62 -3.03 -11.68
C ARG A 54 -14.81 -4.31 -11.56
N GLU A 55 -15.42 -5.44 -11.90
CA GLU A 55 -14.66 -6.68 -12.09
C GLU A 55 -13.67 -6.50 -13.24
N GLY A 56 -12.48 -7.04 -13.08
CA GLY A 56 -11.43 -6.97 -14.09
C GLY A 56 -10.03 -6.97 -13.50
N LYS A 57 -9.05 -6.79 -14.37
CA LYS A 57 -7.63 -6.90 -14.01
C LYS A 57 -7.19 -5.84 -12.98
N GLN A 58 -7.75 -4.63 -13.04
CA GLN A 58 -7.42 -3.57 -12.10
C GLN A 58 -7.85 -3.94 -10.68
N ARG A 59 -9.07 -4.42 -10.54
CA ARG A 59 -9.61 -4.85 -9.24
C ARG A 59 -8.82 -6.03 -8.69
N GLU A 60 -8.48 -7.00 -9.54
CA GLU A 60 -7.70 -8.17 -9.12
C GLU A 60 -6.28 -7.78 -8.69
N ALA A 61 -5.65 -6.85 -9.41
CA ALA A 61 -4.34 -6.33 -9.03
C ALA A 61 -4.38 -5.65 -7.65
N PHE A 62 -5.39 -4.82 -7.41
CA PHE A 62 -5.61 -4.17 -6.13
C PHE A 62 -5.72 -5.20 -4.99
N LYS A 63 -6.56 -6.21 -5.18
CA LYS A 63 -6.75 -7.29 -4.21
C LYS A 63 -5.46 -8.05 -3.94
N THR A 64 -4.72 -8.39 -5.00
CA THR A 64 -3.45 -9.11 -4.88
C THR A 64 -2.43 -8.30 -4.09
N MET A 65 -2.33 -7.00 -4.37
CA MET A 65 -1.39 -6.14 -3.66
C MET A 65 -1.74 -6.02 -2.16
N ILE A 66 -3.02 -5.98 -1.82
CA ILE A 66 -3.45 -6.00 -0.42
C ILE A 66 -2.99 -7.31 0.25
N ARG A 67 -3.13 -8.43 -0.44
CA ARG A 67 -2.69 -9.74 0.09
C ARG A 67 -1.17 -9.78 0.28
N GLU A 68 -0.42 -9.14 -0.60
CA GLU A 68 1.03 -9.04 -0.45
C GLU A 68 1.41 -8.23 0.80
N ILE A 69 0.71 -7.13 1.07
CA ILE A 69 0.90 -6.37 2.30
C ILE A 69 0.52 -7.21 3.54
N ALA A 70 -0.57 -7.98 3.46
CA ALA A 70 -0.98 -8.85 4.56
C ALA A 70 0.09 -9.91 4.87
N ALA A 71 0.72 -10.47 3.85
CA ALA A 71 1.81 -11.43 4.03
C ALA A 71 3.03 -10.76 4.69
N LEU A 72 3.34 -9.53 4.32
CA LEU A 72 4.40 -8.76 4.97
C LEU A 72 4.09 -8.51 6.44
N ALA A 73 2.85 -8.12 6.76
CA ALA A 73 2.43 -7.88 8.14
C ALA A 73 2.59 -9.15 8.97
N GLU A 74 2.23 -10.30 8.42
CA GLU A 74 2.41 -11.59 9.11
C GLU A 74 3.89 -11.87 9.38
N ALA A 75 4.75 -11.68 8.38
CA ALA A 75 6.19 -11.88 8.52
C ALA A 75 6.82 -10.92 9.53
N MET A 76 6.25 -9.73 9.69
CA MET A 76 6.71 -8.73 10.65
C MET A 76 6.20 -8.98 12.08
N GLY A 77 5.37 -10.01 12.27
CA GLY A 77 4.83 -10.34 13.59
C GLY A 77 3.61 -9.53 14.00
N VAL A 78 2.99 -8.82 13.06
CA VAL A 78 1.78 -8.03 13.31
C VAL A 78 0.67 -8.40 12.30
N PRO A 79 0.27 -9.68 12.25
CA PRO A 79 -0.72 -10.12 11.26
C PRO A 79 -2.04 -9.35 11.40
N PHE A 80 -2.69 -9.13 10.27
CA PHE A 80 -3.98 -8.45 10.26
C PHE A 80 -5.03 -9.33 10.97
N GLU A 81 -5.88 -8.69 11.76
CA GLU A 81 -6.97 -9.37 12.47
C GLU A 81 -8.25 -9.41 11.64
N ARG A 82 -8.31 -8.63 10.58
CA ARG A 82 -9.47 -8.53 9.68
C ARG A 82 -9.05 -8.89 8.26
N ASP A 83 -10.01 -9.30 7.44
CA ASP A 83 -9.77 -9.46 6.00
C ASP A 83 -9.69 -8.07 5.36
N MET A 84 -8.48 -7.58 5.16
CA MET A 84 -8.26 -6.23 4.63
C MET A 84 -8.63 -6.12 3.16
N VAL A 85 -8.70 -7.21 2.41
CA VAL A 85 -9.25 -7.17 1.05
C VAL A 85 -10.72 -6.73 1.10
N GLU A 86 -11.51 -7.38 1.97
CA GLU A 86 -12.93 -7.06 2.12
C GLU A 86 -13.14 -5.63 2.64
N VAL A 87 -12.39 -5.24 3.68
CA VAL A 87 -12.46 -3.90 4.26
C VAL A 87 -12.14 -2.85 3.20
N ASN A 88 -11.07 -3.05 2.45
CA ASN A 88 -10.59 -2.08 1.47
C ASN A 88 -11.50 -2.01 0.24
N LEU A 89 -12.10 -3.11 -0.16
CA LEU A 89 -13.10 -3.09 -1.24
C LEU A 89 -14.34 -2.29 -0.84
N LYS A 90 -14.72 -2.36 0.43
CA LYS A 90 -15.83 -1.59 0.95
C LYS A 90 -15.53 -0.09 0.94
N ILE A 91 -14.32 0.30 1.35
CA ILE A 91 -13.87 1.70 1.26
C ILE A 91 -13.93 2.17 -0.19
N LEU A 92 -13.38 1.36 -1.09
CA LEU A 92 -13.36 1.68 -2.53
C LEU A 92 -14.77 1.89 -3.07
N SER A 93 -15.73 1.10 -2.65
CA SER A 93 -17.11 1.18 -3.13
C SER A 93 -17.80 2.50 -2.77
N SER A 94 -17.29 3.21 -1.77
CA SER A 94 -17.85 4.49 -1.32
C SER A 94 -17.29 5.69 -2.06
N LEU A 95 -16.29 5.51 -2.91
CA LEU A 95 -15.63 6.61 -3.61
C LEU A 95 -16.41 7.03 -4.86
N ALA A 96 -16.28 8.31 -5.22
CA ALA A 96 -16.76 8.80 -6.50
C ALA A 96 -16.00 8.09 -7.64
N PRO A 97 -16.68 7.77 -8.76
CA PRO A 97 -16.03 7.01 -9.84
C PRO A 97 -14.79 7.65 -10.42
N GLU A 98 -14.72 8.98 -10.45
CA GLU A 98 -13.59 9.72 -11.01
C GLU A 98 -12.45 9.95 -10.01
N ALA A 99 -12.58 9.48 -8.77
CA ALA A 99 -11.58 9.71 -7.72
C ALA A 99 -10.23 9.09 -8.08
N THR A 100 -9.15 9.82 -7.75
CA THR A 100 -7.76 9.36 -7.86
C THR A 100 -7.08 9.62 -6.52
N THR A 101 -5.82 9.15 -6.39
CA THR A 101 -5.04 9.37 -5.18
C THR A 101 -4.19 10.65 -5.29
N SER A 102 -3.77 11.19 -4.15
CA SER A 102 -2.86 12.33 -4.14
C SER A 102 -1.53 12.00 -4.82
N MET A 103 -1.04 10.76 -4.66
CA MET A 103 0.19 10.31 -5.32
C MET A 103 0.04 10.35 -6.84
N GLN A 104 -1.10 9.87 -7.38
CA GLN A 104 -1.35 9.94 -8.82
C GLN A 104 -1.37 11.38 -9.31
N ARG A 105 -2.04 12.27 -8.59
CA ARG A 105 -2.10 13.70 -8.98
C ARG A 105 -0.73 14.34 -8.94
N ASP A 106 0.06 14.07 -7.91
CA ASP A 106 1.41 14.63 -7.77
C ASP A 106 2.32 14.18 -8.92
N VAL A 107 2.28 12.90 -9.26
CA VAL A 107 3.06 12.36 -10.39
C VAL A 107 2.63 13.01 -11.70
N MET A 108 1.32 13.12 -11.95
CA MET A 108 0.79 13.72 -13.17
C MET A 108 1.16 15.19 -13.32
N GLU A 109 1.27 15.91 -12.20
CA GLU A 109 1.63 17.32 -12.16
C GLU A 109 3.15 17.55 -12.13
N GLY A 110 3.95 16.48 -12.12
CA GLY A 110 5.40 16.57 -12.04
C GLY A 110 5.92 17.02 -10.69
N LYS A 111 5.11 16.88 -9.63
CA LYS A 111 5.50 17.22 -8.27
C LYS A 111 6.14 16.02 -7.57
N ASP A 112 6.86 16.30 -6.48
CA ASP A 112 7.37 15.23 -5.62
C ASP A 112 6.20 14.41 -5.08
N SER A 113 6.37 13.09 -5.08
CA SER A 113 5.32 12.17 -4.63
C SER A 113 5.89 11.17 -3.62
N GLU A 114 4.98 10.42 -2.99
CA GLU A 114 5.37 9.40 -2.02
C GLU A 114 5.60 8.02 -2.67
N ILE A 115 5.93 8.00 -3.96
CA ILE A 115 6.11 6.75 -4.70
C ILE A 115 7.17 5.83 -4.08
N ASP A 116 8.26 6.39 -3.58
CA ASP A 116 9.30 5.60 -2.92
C ASP A 116 8.76 4.85 -1.70
N GLY A 117 8.09 5.57 -0.80
CA GLY A 117 7.55 4.99 0.42
C GLY A 117 6.33 4.12 0.21
N LEU A 118 5.51 4.42 -0.80
CA LEU A 118 4.26 3.68 -1.03
C LEU A 118 4.41 2.52 -2.01
N VAL A 119 5.45 2.51 -2.85
CA VAL A 119 5.62 1.47 -3.87
C VAL A 119 6.96 0.76 -3.70
N TYR A 120 8.07 1.47 -3.87
CA TYR A 120 9.40 0.84 -3.91
C TYR A 120 9.78 0.22 -2.57
N GLU A 121 9.37 0.85 -1.47
CA GLU A 121 9.66 0.31 -0.14
C GLU A 121 9.00 -1.04 0.10
N VAL A 122 7.82 -1.29 -0.45
CA VAL A 122 7.15 -2.59 -0.32
C VAL A 122 8.01 -3.70 -0.93
N VAL A 123 8.63 -3.42 -2.09
CA VAL A 123 9.53 -4.39 -2.73
C VAL A 123 10.75 -4.66 -1.83
N ARG A 124 11.34 -3.59 -1.27
CA ARG A 124 12.47 -3.73 -0.33
C ARG A 124 12.09 -4.53 0.92
N MET A 125 10.89 -4.32 1.43
CA MET A 125 10.38 -5.08 2.58
C MET A 125 10.19 -6.55 2.24
N GLY A 126 9.72 -6.85 1.03
CA GLY A 126 9.60 -8.22 0.54
C GLY A 126 10.94 -8.93 0.57
N GLU A 127 11.99 -8.26 0.13
CA GLU A 127 13.36 -8.80 0.18
C GLU A 127 13.84 -8.98 1.62
N ARG A 128 13.60 -7.97 2.47
CA ARG A 128 14.06 -7.98 3.87
C ARG A 128 13.42 -9.09 4.68
N TYR A 129 12.14 -9.33 4.49
CA TYR A 129 11.38 -10.32 5.26
C TYR A 129 11.21 -11.65 4.52
N HIS A 130 11.81 -11.78 3.34
CA HIS A 130 11.74 -13.00 2.52
C HIS A 130 10.30 -13.36 2.16
N VAL A 131 9.49 -12.35 1.82
CA VAL A 131 8.10 -12.51 1.38
C VAL A 131 8.02 -12.15 -0.10
N PRO A 132 7.54 -13.05 -0.97
CA PRO A 132 7.35 -12.70 -2.38
C PRO A 132 6.23 -11.69 -2.55
N VAL A 133 6.53 -10.62 -3.29
CA VAL A 133 5.56 -9.57 -3.62
C VAL A 133 5.57 -9.33 -5.13
N PRO A 134 5.18 -10.32 -5.93
CA PRO A 134 5.37 -10.27 -7.38
C PRO A 134 4.57 -9.16 -8.05
N MET A 135 3.38 -8.84 -7.57
CA MET A 135 2.58 -7.75 -8.16
C MET A 135 3.22 -6.40 -7.89
N TYR A 136 3.68 -6.16 -6.65
CA TYR A 136 4.40 -4.93 -6.33
C TYR A 136 5.70 -4.81 -7.13
N ALA A 137 6.42 -5.92 -7.29
CA ALA A 137 7.65 -5.92 -8.08
C ALA A 137 7.39 -5.52 -9.54
N LYS A 138 6.33 -6.05 -10.13
CA LYS A 138 5.92 -5.73 -11.50
C LYS A 138 5.56 -4.26 -11.64
N VAL A 139 4.77 -3.75 -10.72
CA VAL A 139 4.35 -2.33 -10.71
C VAL A 139 5.55 -1.43 -10.54
N ALA A 140 6.42 -1.73 -9.57
CA ALA A 140 7.61 -0.93 -9.30
C ALA A 140 8.54 -0.86 -10.50
N GLU A 141 8.78 -1.98 -11.17
CA GLU A 141 9.63 -2.03 -12.36
C GLU A 141 9.09 -1.12 -13.47
N LYS A 142 7.80 -1.21 -13.74
CA LYS A 142 7.18 -0.40 -14.77
C LYS A 142 7.21 1.09 -14.43
N LEU A 143 6.95 1.44 -13.18
CA LEU A 143 6.97 2.84 -12.76
C LEU A 143 8.38 3.44 -12.84
N ARG A 144 9.41 2.66 -12.51
CA ARG A 144 10.80 3.11 -12.66
C ARG A 144 11.17 3.40 -14.11
N GLU A 145 10.64 2.62 -15.06
CA GLU A 145 10.90 2.81 -16.48
C GLU A 145 10.22 4.07 -17.02
N ASN A 146 9.05 4.42 -16.48
CA ASN A 146 8.19 5.48 -17.03
C ASN A 146 8.30 6.81 -16.29
N LEU A 147 8.95 6.83 -15.11
CA LEU A 147 9.06 8.04 -14.28
C LEU A 147 10.55 8.49 -14.05
#